data_9f4cfc791f2fb516105bfc39e39741f7
#
_entry.id   9f4cfc791f2fb516105bfc39e39741f7
#
_cell.length_a   1.000
_cell.length_b   1.000
_cell.length_c   1.000
_cell.angle_alpha   90.00
_cell.angle_beta   90.00
_cell.angle_gamma   90.00
#
_symmetry.space_group_name_H-M   'P 1'
#
loop_
_entity.id
_entity.type
_entity.pdbx_description
1 polymer ?
#
loop_
_entity_poly.entity_id
_entity_poly.type
_entity_poly.pdbx_seq_one_letter_code
_entity_poly.pdbx_strand_id
1 'polypeptide(L)'
;MVIISFCLPQVGKGDPLETAKVLGSETCMTSGCHGGAGLGRGAYDIWKRFDPHFDSAATLTNGRSKAMARQLGIESAAESTSCTICHSPMSQVPASRLAAAPEGHKVDSGVSCASCHGPAENWLLSHTRPDYPKDALARLGMRQLDSAYQRANNCVACHQNLTDQLVGAKHPPLIFELDGLLVAEPKHWREEEGFSNAKTWLVGQAVALRETAAQANREPGDRRTAEIEAIKALLKATGTGWDDSRQDLVRSADEFAKRISGAPMSREQCRAMLAKLLANRSPFQADAFSGVVEKYRSWSVGYYAERLTLSIDRLNESLLTPGQQGPIAKDTLKELFDAAKPPESFDAATAEEFVGKLDQVAKPHTDAEEHR
;
A
#
# COMPACT_ATOMS: atom_id res chain seq x y z
N MET A 1 -17.55 14.43 -14.70
CA MET A 1 -17.51 14.51 -13.23
C MET A 1 -17.34 13.08 -12.73
N VAL A 2 -16.08 12.60 -12.65
CA VAL A 2 -15.78 11.24 -12.21
C VAL A 2 -15.65 11.29 -10.69
N ILE A 3 -16.71 10.92 -10.00
CA ILE A 3 -16.64 10.66 -8.56
C ILE A 3 -15.88 9.35 -8.45
N ILE A 4 -14.62 9.40 -8.00
CA ILE A 4 -13.89 8.21 -7.53
C ILE A 4 -14.63 7.76 -6.28
N SER A 5 -15.60 6.86 -6.49
CA SER A 5 -16.25 6.16 -5.40
C SER A 5 -15.19 5.27 -4.78
N PHE A 6 -14.61 5.73 -3.68
CA PHE A 6 -13.88 4.85 -2.79
C PHE A 6 -14.76 3.63 -2.58
N CYS A 7 -14.22 2.43 -2.69
CA CYS A 7 -14.88 1.19 -2.30
C CYS A 7 -14.99 1.14 -0.77
N LEU A 8 -15.63 2.16 -0.21
CA LEU A 8 -16.16 2.13 1.14
C LEU A 8 -17.52 1.44 1.05
N PRO A 9 -17.92 0.63 2.03
CA PRO A 9 -19.31 0.15 2.10
C PRO A 9 -20.24 1.35 1.90
N GLN A 10 -21.34 1.15 1.17
CA GLN A 10 -22.29 2.22 0.87
C GLN A 10 -22.63 2.97 2.17
N VAL A 11 -22.09 4.16 2.27
CA VAL A 11 -22.22 5.01 3.43
C VAL A 11 -23.60 5.65 3.34
N GLY A 12 -24.47 5.38 4.30
CA GLY A 12 -25.82 5.95 4.34
C GLY A 12 -25.76 7.48 4.48
N LYS A 13 -26.77 8.18 3.97
CA LYS A 13 -26.93 9.61 4.20
C LYS A 13 -26.85 9.90 5.70
N GLY A 14 -25.86 10.70 6.12
CA GLY A 14 -25.62 11.04 7.53
C GLY A 14 -24.41 10.35 8.15
N ASP A 15 -23.58 9.61 7.37
CA ASP A 15 -22.32 9.06 7.88
C ASP A 15 -21.40 10.18 8.35
N PRO A 16 -20.88 10.09 9.58
CA PRO A 16 -19.93 11.07 10.12
C PRO A 16 -18.69 11.26 9.26
N LEU A 17 -18.23 10.26 8.51
CA LEU A 17 -17.13 10.40 7.55
C LEU A 17 -17.44 11.41 6.44
N GLU A 18 -18.72 11.59 6.09
CA GLU A 18 -19.17 12.51 5.03
C GLU A 18 -19.73 13.82 5.57
N THR A 19 -20.18 13.87 6.81
CA THR A 19 -20.91 15.02 7.38
C THR A 19 -20.14 15.80 8.42
N ALA A 20 -19.31 15.15 9.24
CA ALA A 20 -18.53 15.80 10.27
C ALA A 20 -17.45 16.73 9.69
N LYS A 21 -17.11 17.79 10.42
CA LYS A 21 -16.08 18.72 10.00
C LYS A 21 -14.69 18.12 10.14
N VAL A 22 -13.87 18.40 9.15
CA VAL A 22 -12.44 18.11 9.15
C VAL A 22 -11.74 19.22 9.91
N LEU A 23 -11.00 18.83 10.94
CA LEU A 23 -10.14 19.74 11.71
C LEU A 23 -8.72 19.73 11.14
N GLY A 24 -8.05 20.88 11.09
CA GLY A 24 -6.65 20.96 10.69
C GLY A 24 -5.75 20.21 11.66
N SER A 25 -4.62 19.69 11.18
CA SER A 25 -3.65 18.93 12.00
C SER A 25 -3.12 19.71 13.21
N GLU A 26 -3.12 21.04 13.14
CA GLU A 26 -2.74 21.92 14.26
C GLU A 26 -3.67 21.77 15.48
N THR A 27 -4.90 21.31 15.30
CA THR A 27 -5.80 20.97 16.42
C THR A 27 -5.23 19.83 17.28
N CYS A 28 -4.40 18.96 16.68
CA CYS A 28 -3.80 17.82 17.34
C CYS A 28 -2.45 18.14 18.01
N MET A 29 -1.82 19.32 17.74
CA MET A 29 -0.42 19.62 18.05
C MET A 29 -0.14 20.07 19.48
N THR A 30 -1.16 20.23 20.33
CA THR A 30 -0.90 20.73 21.69
C THR A 30 -0.01 19.77 22.48
N SER A 31 0.82 20.30 23.39
CA SER A 31 1.77 19.49 24.19
C SER A 31 1.08 18.45 25.07
N GLY A 32 -0.17 18.67 25.45
CA GLY A 32 -1.00 17.71 26.17
C GLY A 32 -1.55 16.59 25.29
N CYS A 33 -1.51 16.74 23.95
CA CYS A 33 -2.03 15.82 22.96
C CYS A 33 -0.89 15.19 22.14
N HIS A 34 -0.75 15.54 20.86
CA HIS A 34 0.20 14.90 19.92
C HIS A 34 1.42 15.75 19.57
N GLY A 35 1.56 16.96 20.13
CA GLY A 35 2.75 17.84 20.00
C GLY A 35 3.67 17.83 21.22
N GLY A 36 3.51 16.87 22.14
CA GLY A 36 4.34 16.72 23.34
C GLY A 36 5.47 15.70 23.18
N ALA A 37 6.35 15.66 24.19
CA ALA A 37 7.39 14.64 24.27
C ALA A 37 6.83 13.32 24.80
N GLY A 38 7.37 12.21 24.31
CA GLY A 38 7.06 10.85 24.78
C GLY A 38 6.25 10.03 23.79
N LEU A 39 6.17 8.74 24.08
CA LEU A 39 5.55 7.76 23.22
C LEU A 39 4.05 8.02 23.04
N GLY A 40 3.62 8.17 21.79
CA GLY A 40 2.23 8.49 21.43
C GLY A 40 1.86 9.97 21.54
N ARG A 41 2.75 10.83 22.06
CA ARG A 41 2.52 12.29 22.16
C ARG A 41 3.29 13.10 21.11
N GLY A 42 4.27 12.51 20.45
CA GLY A 42 5.09 13.17 19.41
C GLY A 42 4.57 12.99 17.99
N ALA A 43 3.35 12.48 17.80
CA ALA A 43 2.84 12.10 16.47
C ALA A 43 2.80 13.29 15.50
N TYR A 44 2.42 14.49 15.96
CA TYR A 44 2.40 15.68 15.13
C TYR A 44 3.81 16.08 14.65
N ASP A 45 4.81 16.05 15.56
CA ASP A 45 6.18 16.40 15.21
C ASP A 45 6.81 15.35 14.27
N ILE A 46 6.50 14.06 14.47
CA ILE A 46 6.94 12.99 13.59
C ILE A 46 6.39 13.22 12.18
N TRP A 47 5.08 13.39 12.05
CA TRP A 47 4.42 13.68 10.78
C TRP A 47 5.00 14.94 10.11
N LYS A 48 5.11 16.05 10.83
CA LYS A 48 5.54 17.31 10.25
C LYS A 48 7.00 17.33 9.78
N ARG A 49 7.89 16.59 10.46
CA ARG A 49 9.34 16.67 10.23
C ARG A 49 9.90 15.53 9.41
N PHE A 50 9.28 14.36 9.46
CA PHE A 50 9.87 13.15 8.92
C PHE A 50 8.97 12.41 7.95
N ASP A 51 7.65 12.69 7.94
CA ASP A 51 6.70 12.02 7.09
C ASP A 51 6.58 12.74 5.74
N PRO A 52 6.91 12.06 4.60
CA PRO A 52 6.76 12.63 3.27
C PRO A 52 5.33 13.08 2.93
N HIS A 53 4.33 12.56 3.60
CA HIS A 53 2.93 12.94 3.43
C HIS A 53 2.67 14.41 3.75
N PHE A 54 3.42 14.98 4.71
CA PHE A 54 3.30 16.41 5.04
C PHE A 54 3.57 17.32 3.83
N ASP A 55 4.61 17.00 3.05
CA ASP A 55 5.04 17.77 1.89
C ASP A 55 4.50 17.25 0.55
N SER A 56 3.56 16.30 0.59
CA SER A 56 3.06 15.64 -0.64
C SER A 56 2.50 16.64 -1.66
N ALA A 57 1.82 17.71 -1.23
CA ALA A 57 1.33 18.76 -2.12
C ALA A 57 2.45 19.56 -2.81
N ALA A 58 3.61 19.72 -2.18
CA ALA A 58 4.73 20.43 -2.77
C ALA A 58 5.26 19.73 -4.04
N THR A 59 5.08 18.41 -4.13
CA THR A 59 5.46 17.64 -5.34
C THR A 59 4.69 18.09 -6.58
N LEU A 60 3.49 18.63 -6.43
CA LEU A 60 2.64 19.08 -7.54
C LEU A 60 3.17 20.32 -8.26
N THR A 61 4.14 21.03 -7.66
CA THR A 61 4.76 22.24 -8.24
C THR A 61 6.13 22.00 -8.85
N ASN A 62 6.67 20.77 -8.77
CA ASN A 62 8.00 20.44 -9.28
C ASN A 62 8.02 20.30 -10.82
N GLY A 63 9.23 20.15 -11.39
CA GLY A 63 9.44 20.06 -12.85
C GLY A 63 8.73 18.87 -13.49
N ARG A 64 8.69 17.70 -12.83
CA ARG A 64 7.99 16.50 -13.30
C ARG A 64 6.48 16.74 -13.37
N SER A 65 5.88 17.25 -12.30
CA SER A 65 4.44 17.53 -12.26
C SER A 65 4.01 18.57 -13.29
N LYS A 66 4.84 19.59 -13.54
CA LYS A 66 4.62 20.56 -14.64
C LYS A 66 4.69 19.89 -16.01
N ALA A 67 5.61 18.94 -16.24
CA ALA A 67 5.69 18.19 -17.48
C ALA A 67 4.46 17.29 -17.68
N MET A 68 4.03 16.61 -16.63
CA MET A 68 2.81 15.79 -16.65
C MET A 68 1.56 16.64 -16.91
N ALA A 69 1.43 17.80 -16.27
CA ALA A 69 0.31 18.71 -16.49
C ALA A 69 0.20 19.12 -17.99
N ARG A 70 1.33 19.44 -18.62
CA ARG A 70 1.36 19.72 -20.07
C ARG A 70 0.91 18.54 -20.93
N GLN A 71 1.33 17.30 -20.59
CA GLN A 71 0.92 16.09 -21.31
C GLN A 71 -0.57 15.78 -21.12
N LEU A 72 -1.11 16.10 -19.96
CA LEU A 72 -2.53 15.93 -19.62
C LEU A 72 -3.43 17.06 -20.18
N GLY A 73 -2.83 18.13 -20.70
CA GLY A 73 -3.58 19.31 -21.16
C GLY A 73 -4.26 20.08 -20.02
N ILE A 74 -3.73 20.02 -18.81
CA ILE A 74 -4.22 20.74 -17.63
C ILE A 74 -3.29 21.92 -17.30
N GLU A 75 -3.85 23.00 -16.76
CA GLU A 75 -3.13 24.23 -16.46
C GLU A 75 -2.13 24.01 -15.30
N SER A 76 -2.58 23.37 -14.22
CA SER A 76 -1.80 23.17 -13.01
C SER A 76 -2.09 21.82 -12.37
N ALA A 77 -1.06 21.03 -12.05
CA ALA A 77 -1.21 19.81 -11.27
C ALA A 77 -1.72 20.10 -9.84
N ALA A 78 -1.35 21.26 -9.26
CA ALA A 78 -1.76 21.66 -7.92
C ALA A 78 -3.25 22.04 -7.82
N GLU A 79 -3.91 22.27 -8.95
CA GLU A 79 -5.34 22.63 -9.01
C GLU A 79 -6.18 21.50 -9.60
N SER A 80 -5.54 20.50 -10.21
CA SER A 80 -6.24 19.38 -10.83
C SER A 80 -6.66 18.34 -9.81
N THR A 81 -7.96 18.00 -9.77
CA THR A 81 -8.51 16.91 -8.94
C THR A 81 -7.80 15.59 -9.17
N SER A 82 -7.37 15.30 -10.41
CA SER A 82 -6.65 14.07 -10.73
C SER A 82 -5.32 13.93 -9.98
N CYS A 83 -4.72 15.02 -9.55
CA CYS A 83 -3.47 15.06 -8.80
C CYS A 83 -3.72 15.27 -7.30
N THR A 84 -4.57 16.25 -6.97
CA THR A 84 -4.78 16.69 -5.59
C THR A 84 -5.52 15.66 -4.75
N ILE A 85 -6.30 14.75 -5.36
CA ILE A 85 -7.01 13.69 -4.63
C ILE A 85 -6.07 12.81 -3.80
N CYS A 86 -4.84 12.62 -4.24
CA CYS A 86 -3.79 11.87 -3.51
C CYS A 86 -2.81 12.82 -2.82
N HIS A 87 -2.34 13.85 -3.50
CA HIS A 87 -1.25 14.71 -3.02
C HIS A 87 -1.70 15.87 -2.13
N SER A 88 -2.97 16.24 -2.19
CA SER A 88 -3.57 17.32 -1.39
C SER A 88 -5.05 17.03 -1.10
N PRO A 89 -5.38 15.91 -0.43
CA PRO A 89 -6.77 15.46 -0.29
C PRO A 89 -7.67 16.45 0.43
N MET A 90 -7.12 17.30 1.29
CA MET A 90 -7.89 18.34 1.97
C MET A 90 -8.45 19.39 1.00
N SER A 91 -7.82 19.62 -0.15
CA SER A 91 -8.35 20.51 -1.19
C SER A 91 -9.65 20.00 -1.83
N GLN A 92 -9.98 18.73 -1.65
CA GLN A 92 -11.20 18.10 -2.15
C GLN A 92 -12.36 18.16 -1.13
N VAL A 93 -12.07 18.58 0.10
CA VAL A 93 -13.08 18.70 1.15
C VAL A 93 -13.88 20.00 0.93
N PRO A 94 -15.22 19.95 0.85
CA PRO A 94 -16.03 21.16 0.72
C PRO A 94 -15.76 22.15 1.85
N ALA A 95 -15.70 23.45 1.53
CA ALA A 95 -15.40 24.49 2.51
C ALA A 95 -16.36 24.46 3.73
N SER A 96 -17.62 24.06 3.51
CA SER A 96 -18.61 23.89 4.58
C SER A 96 -18.25 22.81 5.61
N ARG A 97 -17.35 21.89 5.24
CA ARG A 97 -16.86 20.80 6.09
C ARG A 97 -15.49 21.07 6.67
N LEU A 98 -14.80 22.09 6.23
CA LEU A 98 -13.56 22.52 6.88
C LEU A 98 -13.91 23.34 8.13
N ALA A 99 -13.37 22.99 9.28
CA ALA A 99 -13.45 23.84 10.45
C ALA A 99 -12.67 25.13 10.16
N ALA A 100 -13.15 26.25 10.71
CA ALA A 100 -12.40 27.49 10.63
C ALA A 100 -11.02 27.27 11.26
N ALA A 101 -9.97 27.47 10.47
CA ALA A 101 -8.63 27.47 11.03
C ALA A 101 -8.49 28.64 12.01
N PRO A 102 -7.80 28.46 13.14
CA PRO A 102 -7.45 29.58 14.00
C PRO A 102 -6.73 30.65 13.18
N GLU A 103 -6.89 31.92 13.57
CA GLU A 103 -6.32 33.03 12.83
C GLU A 103 -4.80 32.85 12.66
N GLY A 104 -4.31 32.95 11.43
CA GLY A 104 -2.90 32.75 11.10
C GLY A 104 -2.50 31.30 10.78
N HIS A 105 -3.37 30.32 10.91
CA HIS A 105 -3.11 28.91 10.58
C HIS A 105 -3.57 28.56 9.17
N LYS A 106 -2.74 27.81 8.43
CA LYS A 106 -3.09 27.33 7.09
C LYS A 106 -3.75 25.96 7.19
N VAL A 107 -4.74 25.73 6.33
CA VAL A 107 -5.24 24.38 6.10
C VAL A 107 -4.09 23.50 5.59
N ASP A 108 -3.98 22.27 6.09
CA ASP A 108 -2.97 21.31 5.66
C ASP A 108 -2.97 21.17 4.13
N SER A 109 -1.84 21.37 3.50
CA SER A 109 -1.72 21.32 2.04
C SER A 109 -1.44 19.90 1.53
N GLY A 110 -0.80 19.07 2.34
CA GLY A 110 -0.48 17.66 2.00
C GLY A 110 -1.51 16.66 2.54
N VAL A 111 -1.06 15.42 2.71
CA VAL A 111 -1.84 14.37 3.38
C VAL A 111 -1.76 14.60 4.89
N SER A 112 -2.87 14.93 5.50
CA SER A 112 -2.98 15.37 6.91
C SER A 112 -3.39 14.23 7.84
N CYS A 113 -3.38 14.52 9.16
CA CYS A 113 -3.91 13.61 10.17
C CYS A 113 -5.33 13.13 9.82
N ALA A 114 -6.19 14.05 9.38
CA ALA A 114 -7.57 13.73 9.00
C ALA A 114 -7.67 12.85 7.74
N SER A 115 -6.66 12.87 6.86
CA SER A 115 -6.64 12.00 5.68
C SER A 115 -6.56 10.52 6.05
N CYS A 116 -5.86 10.20 7.14
CA CYS A 116 -5.74 8.84 7.67
C CYS A 116 -6.79 8.55 8.76
N HIS A 117 -6.99 9.49 9.72
CA HIS A 117 -7.81 9.25 10.91
C HIS A 117 -9.28 9.68 10.77
N GLY A 118 -9.64 10.36 9.67
CA GLY A 118 -11.01 10.83 9.44
C GLY A 118 -11.32 12.19 10.08
N PRO A 119 -12.56 12.73 9.85
CA PRO A 119 -12.99 14.02 10.35
C PRO A 119 -13.16 13.98 11.87
N ALA A 120 -12.47 14.87 12.60
CA ALA A 120 -12.33 14.75 14.05
C ALA A 120 -13.40 15.48 14.88
N GLU A 121 -14.33 16.20 14.28
CA GLU A 121 -15.32 17.01 15.01
C GLU A 121 -16.02 16.24 16.12
N ASN A 122 -16.48 15.02 15.83
CA ASN A 122 -17.34 14.27 16.74
C ASN A 122 -16.56 13.38 17.73
N TRP A 123 -15.29 13.07 17.45
CA TRP A 123 -14.52 12.13 18.27
C TRP A 123 -13.29 12.74 18.95
N LEU A 124 -12.97 14.01 18.66
CA LEU A 124 -11.76 14.67 19.18
C LEU A 124 -11.60 14.56 20.70
N LEU A 125 -12.66 14.75 21.47
CA LEU A 125 -12.58 14.63 22.93
C LEU A 125 -12.79 13.19 23.42
N SER A 126 -13.64 12.42 22.71
CA SER A 126 -13.98 11.06 23.13
C SER A 126 -12.78 10.12 23.04
N HIS A 127 -11.88 10.27 22.02
CA HIS A 127 -10.74 9.38 21.86
C HIS A 127 -9.66 9.53 22.96
N THR A 128 -9.69 10.61 23.73
CA THR A 128 -8.76 10.81 24.84
C THR A 128 -9.12 9.99 26.07
N ARG A 129 -10.30 9.38 26.08
CA ARG A 129 -10.81 8.56 27.19
C ARG A 129 -10.43 7.11 26.95
N PRO A 130 -9.59 6.51 27.84
CA PRO A 130 -9.16 5.11 27.68
C PRO A 130 -10.30 4.08 27.73
N ASP A 131 -11.40 4.45 28.39
CA ASP A 131 -12.61 3.62 28.55
C ASP A 131 -13.61 3.77 27.40
N TYR A 132 -13.36 4.66 26.43
CA TYR A 132 -14.30 4.85 25.32
C TYR A 132 -14.16 3.75 24.27
N PRO A 133 -15.23 3.03 23.91
CA PRO A 133 -15.12 1.89 23.00
C PRO A 133 -14.65 2.27 21.59
N LYS A 134 -13.71 1.52 21.02
CA LYS A 134 -13.19 1.77 19.66
C LYS A 134 -14.28 1.76 18.59
N ASP A 135 -15.25 0.84 18.69
CA ASP A 135 -16.39 0.79 17.76
C ASP A 135 -17.30 2.02 17.88
N ALA A 136 -17.42 2.61 19.06
CA ALA A 136 -18.13 3.88 19.24
C ALA A 136 -17.36 5.04 18.60
N LEU A 137 -16.04 5.08 18.70
CA LEU A 137 -15.21 6.06 17.97
C LEU A 137 -15.36 5.93 16.45
N ALA A 138 -15.42 4.70 15.94
CA ALA A 138 -15.66 4.46 14.52
C ALA A 138 -17.02 5.03 14.08
N ARG A 139 -18.08 4.86 14.88
CA ARG A 139 -19.41 5.46 14.61
C ARG A 139 -19.41 6.99 14.65
N LEU A 140 -18.44 7.60 15.29
CA LEU A 140 -18.23 9.06 15.30
C LEU A 140 -17.39 9.57 14.13
N GLY A 141 -16.91 8.67 13.25
CA GLY A 141 -16.13 8.99 12.07
C GLY A 141 -14.61 8.86 12.25
N MET A 142 -14.13 8.28 13.38
CA MET A 142 -12.73 7.94 13.54
C MET A 142 -12.41 6.67 12.73
N ARG A 143 -11.49 6.78 11.76
CA ARG A 143 -11.02 5.59 11.05
C ARG A 143 -10.15 4.75 11.96
N GLN A 144 -10.49 3.48 12.07
CA GLN A 144 -9.69 2.50 12.79
C GLN A 144 -8.54 2.05 11.89
N LEU A 145 -7.30 2.07 12.41
CA LEU A 145 -6.08 1.66 11.70
C LEU A 145 -5.30 0.59 12.46
N ASP A 146 -6.00 -0.15 13.31
CA ASP A 146 -5.37 -1.13 14.20
C ASP A 146 -4.95 -2.40 13.46
N SER A 147 -5.75 -2.86 12.49
CA SER A 147 -5.46 -4.09 11.75
C SER A 147 -4.79 -3.84 10.40
N ALA A 148 -4.06 -4.83 9.89
CA ALA A 148 -3.46 -4.78 8.55
C ALA A 148 -4.51 -4.51 7.46
N TYR A 149 -5.73 -5.08 7.58
CA TYR A 149 -6.81 -4.85 6.64
C TYR A 149 -7.29 -3.39 6.62
N GLN A 150 -7.44 -2.77 7.79
CA GLN A 150 -7.86 -1.37 7.90
C GLN A 150 -6.79 -0.42 7.34
N ARG A 151 -5.52 -0.66 7.66
CA ARG A 151 -4.38 0.10 7.10
C ARG A 151 -4.31 -0.06 5.58
N ALA A 152 -4.43 -1.29 5.07
CA ALA A 152 -4.42 -1.55 3.63
C ALA A 152 -5.51 -0.75 2.90
N ASN A 153 -6.74 -0.74 3.43
CA ASN A 153 -7.85 0.02 2.86
C ASN A 153 -7.60 1.53 2.85
N ASN A 154 -6.92 2.04 3.85
CA ASN A 154 -6.60 3.47 3.92
C ASN A 154 -5.47 3.84 2.94
N CYS A 155 -4.38 3.08 2.92
CA CYS A 155 -3.20 3.38 2.10
C CYS A 155 -3.45 3.16 0.60
N VAL A 156 -4.18 2.09 0.23
CA VAL A 156 -4.41 1.73 -1.18
C VAL A 156 -5.16 2.81 -1.96
N ALA A 157 -5.91 3.65 -1.29
CA ALA A 157 -6.66 4.74 -1.90
C ALA A 157 -5.79 5.68 -2.76
N CYS A 158 -4.53 5.88 -2.34
CA CYS A 158 -3.57 6.74 -3.03
C CYS A 158 -2.39 5.96 -3.63
N HIS A 159 -2.06 4.79 -3.10
CA HIS A 159 -0.86 4.04 -3.45
C HIS A 159 -1.07 2.93 -4.50
N GLN A 160 -2.21 2.89 -5.19
CA GLN A 160 -2.49 1.89 -6.24
C GLN A 160 -3.04 2.61 -7.51
N ASN A 161 -4.16 2.56 -7.79
CA ASN A 161 -5.09 2.90 -8.88
C ASN A 161 -4.74 4.14 -9.75
N LEU A 162 -3.63 4.11 -10.48
CA LEU A 162 -3.35 5.10 -11.50
C LEU A 162 -4.26 4.90 -12.73
N THR A 163 -4.85 5.98 -13.21
CA THR A 163 -5.56 5.98 -14.50
C THR A 163 -4.59 5.82 -15.67
N ASP A 164 -5.05 5.31 -16.80
CA ASP A 164 -4.22 5.21 -18.01
C ASP A 164 -3.71 6.56 -18.50
N GLN A 165 -4.46 7.65 -18.24
CA GLN A 165 -4.02 9.00 -18.53
C GLN A 165 -2.80 9.40 -17.70
N LEU A 166 -2.79 9.11 -16.40
CA LEU A 166 -1.64 9.41 -15.51
C LEU A 166 -0.42 8.57 -15.89
N VAL A 167 -0.62 7.28 -16.20
CA VAL A 167 0.45 6.40 -16.70
C VAL A 167 1.00 6.93 -18.04
N GLY A 168 0.14 7.31 -18.96
CA GLY A 168 0.52 7.95 -20.24
C GLY A 168 1.30 9.24 -20.05
N ALA A 169 0.93 10.04 -19.06
CA ALA A 169 1.63 11.27 -18.68
C ALA A 169 2.93 11.04 -17.89
N LYS A 170 3.36 9.79 -17.74
CA LYS A 170 4.62 9.39 -17.07
C LYS A 170 4.61 9.61 -15.56
N HIS A 171 3.43 9.43 -14.91
CA HIS A 171 3.42 9.25 -13.47
C HIS A 171 4.25 8.01 -13.11
N PRO A 172 5.09 8.07 -12.06
CA PRO A 172 5.80 6.89 -11.60
C PRO A 172 4.84 5.73 -11.33
N PRO A 173 5.22 4.48 -11.66
CA PRO A 173 4.38 3.33 -11.34
C PRO A 173 4.15 3.23 -9.83
N LEU A 174 2.98 2.76 -9.45
CA LEU A 174 2.64 2.47 -8.07
C LEU A 174 2.45 0.95 -7.93
N ILE A 175 3.28 0.33 -7.12
CA ILE A 175 3.11 -1.05 -6.69
C ILE A 175 2.69 -1.01 -5.24
N PHE A 176 1.45 -1.38 -4.96
CA PHE A 176 0.97 -1.40 -3.59
C PHE A 176 1.63 -2.55 -2.83
N GLU A 177 2.44 -2.19 -1.87
CA GLU A 177 3.16 -3.10 -0.99
C GLU A 177 3.05 -2.57 0.44
N LEU A 178 2.02 -3.04 1.17
CA LEU A 178 1.63 -2.45 2.45
C LEU A 178 2.74 -2.52 3.51
N ASP A 179 3.44 -3.66 3.60
CA ASP A 179 4.49 -3.82 4.62
C ASP A 179 5.64 -2.86 4.39
N GLY A 180 6.10 -2.71 3.15
CA GLY A 180 7.14 -1.75 2.79
C GLY A 180 6.72 -0.30 3.04
N LEU A 181 5.46 0.05 2.72
CA LEU A 181 4.92 1.37 3.02
C LEU A 181 4.94 1.66 4.52
N LEU A 182 4.49 0.69 5.35
CA LEU A 182 4.48 0.84 6.81
C LEU A 182 5.88 0.84 7.44
N VAL A 183 6.87 0.21 6.79
CA VAL A 183 8.28 0.28 7.22
C VAL A 183 8.89 1.63 6.87
N ALA A 184 8.52 2.20 5.72
CA ALA A 184 8.98 3.52 5.28
C ALA A 184 8.31 4.68 6.03
N GLU A 185 7.10 4.47 6.52
CA GLU A 185 6.34 5.46 7.29
C GLU A 185 6.99 5.73 8.65
N PRO A 186 7.29 6.99 9.02
CA PRO A 186 7.79 7.31 10.36
C PRO A 186 6.77 6.94 11.43
N LYS A 187 7.11 5.93 12.22
CA LYS A 187 6.16 5.35 13.20
C LYS A 187 5.79 6.34 14.30
N HIS A 188 4.52 6.66 14.38
CA HIS A 188 3.89 7.43 15.46
C HIS A 188 2.82 6.61 16.19
N TRP A 189 2.77 5.29 15.96
CA TRP A 189 1.87 4.32 16.62
C TRP A 189 2.66 3.18 17.24
N ARG A 190 1.98 2.37 18.04
CA ARG A 190 2.48 1.08 18.54
C ARG A 190 1.82 -0.03 17.77
N GLU A 191 2.59 -1.05 17.42
CA GLU A 191 2.00 -2.27 16.86
C GLU A 191 1.24 -3.03 17.94
N GLU A 192 0.10 -3.62 17.57
CA GLU A 192 -0.66 -4.48 18.45
C GLU A 192 0.07 -5.82 18.69
N GLU A 193 -0.27 -6.47 19.78
CA GLU A 193 0.21 -7.82 20.06
C GLU A 193 -0.16 -8.76 18.92
N GLY A 194 0.79 -9.60 18.48
CA GLY A 194 0.59 -10.48 17.34
C GLY A 194 0.72 -9.80 15.97
N PHE A 195 1.23 -8.55 15.92
CA PHE A 195 1.62 -7.94 14.66
C PHE A 195 2.65 -8.81 13.91
N SER A 196 2.48 -8.92 12.59
CA SER A 196 3.39 -9.68 11.72
C SER A 196 3.53 -8.98 10.38
N ASN A 197 4.77 -8.63 10.02
CA ASN A 197 5.08 -8.04 8.72
C ASN A 197 4.66 -8.96 7.56
N ALA A 198 4.88 -10.28 7.70
CA ALA A 198 4.46 -11.25 6.70
C ALA A 198 2.92 -11.28 6.50
N LYS A 199 2.16 -11.18 7.59
CA LYS A 199 0.70 -11.04 7.53
C LYS A 199 0.30 -9.74 6.85
N THR A 200 0.94 -8.64 7.22
CA THR A 200 0.70 -7.31 6.65
C THR A 200 1.00 -7.28 5.16
N TRP A 201 2.12 -7.88 4.75
CA TRP A 201 2.45 -8.07 3.33
C TRP A 201 1.35 -8.84 2.58
N LEU A 202 0.93 -10.00 3.09
CA LEU A 202 -0.06 -10.85 2.41
C LEU A 202 -1.43 -10.16 2.30
N VAL A 203 -1.87 -9.45 3.33
CA VAL A 203 -3.08 -8.62 3.29
C VAL A 203 -2.94 -7.54 2.22
N GLY A 204 -1.79 -6.89 2.14
CA GLY A 204 -1.49 -5.89 1.12
C GLY A 204 -1.62 -6.43 -0.31
N GLN A 205 -1.09 -7.64 -0.59
CA GLN A 205 -1.22 -8.27 -1.90
C GLN A 205 -2.69 -8.58 -2.26
N ALA A 206 -3.47 -9.07 -1.30
CA ALA A 206 -4.89 -9.34 -1.51
C ALA A 206 -5.70 -8.06 -1.79
N VAL A 207 -5.42 -6.98 -1.05
CA VAL A 207 -6.05 -5.68 -1.27
C VAL A 207 -5.61 -5.08 -2.62
N ALA A 208 -4.33 -5.22 -3.01
CA ALA A 208 -3.87 -4.83 -4.34
C ALA A 208 -4.65 -5.55 -5.45
N LEU A 209 -4.84 -6.87 -5.34
CA LEU A 209 -5.66 -7.64 -6.28
C LEU A 209 -7.08 -7.12 -6.35
N ARG A 210 -7.72 -6.89 -5.21
CA ARG A 210 -9.08 -6.35 -5.13
C ARG A 210 -9.20 -5.02 -5.88
N GLU A 211 -8.30 -4.10 -5.61
CA GLU A 211 -8.36 -2.76 -6.21
C GLU A 211 -8.06 -2.79 -7.72
N THR A 212 -7.07 -3.60 -8.15
CA THR A 212 -6.78 -3.76 -9.58
C THR A 212 -7.99 -4.36 -10.32
N ALA A 213 -8.64 -5.38 -9.74
CA ALA A 213 -9.86 -5.97 -10.30
C ALA A 213 -11.03 -4.98 -10.31
N ALA A 214 -11.24 -4.22 -9.24
CA ALA A 214 -12.28 -3.19 -9.19
C ALA A 214 -12.02 -2.08 -10.23
N GLN A 215 -10.77 -1.71 -10.46
CA GLN A 215 -10.42 -0.76 -11.51
C GLN A 215 -10.62 -1.35 -12.90
N ALA A 216 -10.28 -2.61 -13.14
CA ALA A 216 -10.52 -3.29 -14.40
C ALA A 216 -12.02 -3.36 -14.76
N ASN A 217 -12.89 -3.48 -13.76
CA ASN A 217 -14.35 -3.42 -13.97
C ASN A 217 -14.82 -2.02 -14.43
N ARG A 218 -14.14 -0.95 -14.02
CA ARG A 218 -14.47 0.44 -14.41
C ARG A 218 -13.79 0.86 -15.71
N GLU A 219 -12.55 0.43 -15.88
CA GLU A 219 -11.69 0.76 -17.02
C GLU A 219 -11.01 -0.52 -17.52
N PRO A 220 -11.70 -1.35 -18.32
CA PRO A 220 -11.11 -2.57 -18.86
C PRO A 220 -9.87 -2.28 -19.71
N GLY A 221 -8.85 -3.15 -19.60
CA GLY A 221 -7.64 -3.02 -20.40
C GLY A 221 -6.69 -4.21 -20.23
N ASP A 222 -5.96 -4.51 -21.29
CA ASP A 222 -5.04 -5.66 -21.35
C ASP A 222 -3.96 -5.60 -20.27
N ARG A 223 -3.45 -4.40 -19.97
CA ARG A 223 -2.44 -4.18 -18.93
C ARG A 223 -3.00 -4.56 -17.55
N ARG A 224 -4.23 -4.15 -17.22
CA ARG A 224 -4.86 -4.51 -15.94
C ARG A 224 -5.12 -6.00 -15.83
N THR A 225 -5.50 -6.65 -16.93
CA THR A 225 -5.61 -8.11 -16.98
C THR A 225 -4.27 -8.76 -16.67
N ALA A 226 -3.17 -8.25 -17.23
CA ALA A 226 -1.82 -8.73 -16.96
C ALA A 226 -1.40 -8.55 -15.49
N GLU A 227 -1.71 -7.40 -14.89
CA GLU A 227 -1.47 -7.13 -13.46
C GLU A 227 -2.27 -8.10 -12.57
N ILE A 228 -3.55 -8.30 -12.86
CA ILE A 228 -4.42 -9.23 -12.12
C ILE A 228 -3.85 -10.64 -12.16
N GLU A 229 -3.50 -11.16 -13.32
CA GLU A 229 -2.98 -12.53 -13.45
C GLU A 229 -1.64 -12.70 -12.72
N ALA A 230 -0.77 -11.70 -12.76
CA ALA A 230 0.49 -11.73 -12.02
C ALA A 230 0.27 -11.76 -10.49
N ILE A 231 -0.65 -10.93 -9.96
CA ILE A 231 -0.94 -10.92 -8.50
C ILE A 231 -1.63 -12.23 -8.08
N LYS A 232 -2.55 -12.78 -8.91
CA LYS A 232 -3.17 -14.08 -8.66
C LYS A 232 -2.12 -15.19 -8.59
N ALA A 233 -1.17 -15.21 -9.54
CA ALA A 233 -0.07 -16.18 -9.55
C ALA A 233 0.79 -16.06 -8.28
N LEU A 234 1.07 -14.84 -7.82
CA LEU A 234 1.81 -14.60 -6.59
C LEU A 234 1.05 -15.12 -5.36
N LEU A 235 -0.23 -14.77 -5.20
CA LEU A 235 -1.05 -15.25 -4.09
C LEU A 235 -1.17 -16.78 -4.07
N LYS A 236 -1.34 -17.40 -5.22
CA LYS A 236 -1.38 -18.86 -5.38
C LYS A 236 -0.08 -19.52 -4.94
N ALA A 237 1.06 -18.93 -5.33
CA ALA A 237 2.39 -19.41 -4.96
C ALA A 237 2.66 -19.39 -3.45
N THR A 238 2.00 -18.53 -2.67
CA THR A 238 2.14 -18.51 -1.21
C THR A 238 1.64 -19.79 -0.53
N GLY A 239 0.70 -20.49 -1.15
CA GLY A 239 0.05 -21.69 -0.58
C GLY A 239 -0.82 -21.40 0.65
N THR A 240 -1.31 -20.18 0.80
CA THR A 240 -2.13 -19.74 1.95
C THR A 240 -3.64 -19.93 1.74
N GLY A 241 -4.04 -20.72 0.71
CA GLY A 241 -5.43 -21.00 0.42
C GLY A 241 -6.16 -19.90 -0.34
N TRP A 242 -5.42 -19.19 -1.21
CA TRP A 242 -6.03 -18.37 -2.25
C TRP A 242 -6.74 -19.27 -3.26
N ASP A 243 -8.00 -18.94 -3.55
CA ASP A 243 -8.83 -19.64 -4.53
C ASP A 243 -9.17 -18.68 -5.68
N ASP A 244 -8.61 -18.95 -6.85
CA ASP A 244 -8.78 -18.16 -8.07
C ASP A 244 -9.96 -18.62 -8.94
N SER A 245 -10.68 -19.67 -8.54
CA SER A 245 -11.84 -20.22 -9.28
C SER A 245 -13.11 -19.38 -9.17
N ARG A 246 -13.16 -18.43 -8.23
CA ARG A 246 -14.34 -17.63 -7.94
C ARG A 246 -14.57 -16.55 -8.99
N GLN A 247 -15.81 -16.42 -9.46
CA GLN A 247 -16.20 -15.44 -10.51
C GLN A 247 -16.08 -13.98 -10.05
N ASP A 248 -16.42 -13.69 -8.78
CA ASP A 248 -16.32 -12.34 -8.22
C ASP A 248 -14.95 -12.14 -7.56
N LEU A 249 -13.99 -11.70 -8.35
CA LEU A 249 -12.61 -11.51 -7.91
C LEU A 249 -12.47 -10.41 -6.86
N VAL A 250 -13.25 -9.31 -6.98
CA VAL A 250 -13.22 -8.20 -6.02
C VAL A 250 -13.63 -8.69 -4.64
N ARG A 251 -14.77 -9.38 -4.55
CA ARG A 251 -15.26 -9.92 -3.28
C ARG A 251 -14.35 -11.01 -2.73
N SER A 252 -13.85 -11.90 -3.57
CA SER A 252 -12.97 -13.00 -3.15
C SER A 252 -11.66 -12.48 -2.56
N ALA A 253 -11.05 -11.47 -3.18
CA ALA A 253 -9.82 -10.85 -2.68
C ALA A 253 -10.06 -10.09 -1.36
N ASP A 254 -11.21 -9.42 -1.23
CA ASP A 254 -11.60 -8.73 0.00
C ASP A 254 -11.83 -9.71 1.16
N GLU A 255 -12.60 -10.79 0.93
CA GLU A 255 -12.83 -11.85 1.92
C GLU A 255 -11.51 -12.53 2.35
N PHE A 256 -10.61 -12.77 1.39
CA PHE A 256 -9.30 -13.33 1.67
C PHE A 256 -8.46 -12.37 2.55
N ALA A 257 -8.40 -11.08 2.22
CA ALA A 257 -7.68 -10.07 2.99
C ALA A 257 -8.21 -9.99 4.44
N LYS A 258 -9.52 -9.98 4.63
CA LYS A 258 -10.18 -9.99 5.95
C LYS A 258 -9.80 -11.22 6.76
N ARG A 259 -9.90 -12.41 6.13
CA ARG A 259 -9.57 -13.69 6.78
C ARG A 259 -8.12 -13.73 7.25
N ILE A 260 -7.16 -13.31 6.39
CA ILE A 260 -5.75 -13.28 6.74
C ILE A 260 -5.48 -12.26 7.85
N SER A 261 -6.08 -11.07 7.77
CA SER A 261 -5.90 -10.04 8.79
C SER A 261 -6.39 -10.49 10.18
N GLY A 262 -7.49 -11.23 10.22
CA GLY A 262 -8.08 -11.73 11.48
C GLY A 262 -7.39 -12.96 12.07
N ALA A 263 -6.45 -13.60 11.36
CA ALA A 263 -5.76 -14.79 11.82
C ALA A 263 -4.34 -14.48 12.32
N PRO A 264 -3.82 -15.18 13.34
CA PRO A 264 -2.40 -15.11 13.69
C PRO A 264 -1.57 -15.73 12.56
N MET A 265 -0.34 -15.22 12.37
CA MET A 265 0.62 -15.78 11.43
C MET A 265 1.92 -16.12 12.16
N SER A 266 2.26 -17.41 12.19
CA SER A 266 3.47 -17.88 12.83
C SER A 266 4.70 -17.64 11.98
N ARG A 267 5.87 -17.63 12.62
CA ARG A 267 7.17 -17.57 11.95
C ARG A 267 7.39 -18.76 11.01
N GLU A 268 6.87 -19.93 11.36
CA GLU A 268 6.93 -21.14 10.54
C GLU A 268 6.09 -20.99 9.26
N GLN A 269 4.88 -20.43 9.38
CA GLN A 269 4.07 -20.11 8.20
C GLN A 269 4.76 -19.10 7.28
N CYS A 270 5.45 -18.10 7.83
CA CYS A 270 6.25 -17.16 7.05
C CYS A 270 7.39 -17.86 6.29
N ARG A 271 8.14 -18.77 6.96
CA ARG A 271 9.18 -19.59 6.31
C ARG A 271 8.62 -20.44 5.20
N ALA A 272 7.48 -21.10 5.42
CA ALA A 272 6.82 -21.94 4.44
C ALA A 272 6.38 -21.14 3.20
N MET A 273 5.86 -19.93 3.38
CA MET A 273 5.54 -19.02 2.28
C MET A 273 6.79 -18.65 1.47
N LEU A 274 7.85 -18.20 2.16
CA LEU A 274 9.10 -17.83 1.51
C LEU A 274 9.67 -19.00 0.71
N ALA A 275 9.72 -20.20 1.28
CA ALA A 275 10.20 -21.40 0.59
C ALA A 275 9.37 -21.72 -0.68
N LYS A 276 8.04 -21.59 -0.61
CA LYS A 276 7.17 -21.82 -1.77
C LYS A 276 7.37 -20.77 -2.86
N LEU A 277 7.52 -19.50 -2.50
CA LEU A 277 7.80 -18.45 -3.46
C LEU A 277 9.15 -18.65 -4.15
N LEU A 278 10.18 -19.00 -3.37
CA LEU A 278 11.52 -19.30 -3.89
C LEU A 278 11.54 -20.54 -4.80
N ALA A 279 10.68 -21.50 -4.59
CA ALA A 279 10.61 -22.74 -5.40
C ALA A 279 9.76 -22.58 -6.68
N ASN A 280 8.87 -21.60 -6.74
CA ASN A 280 7.92 -21.48 -7.85
C ASN A 280 8.57 -20.93 -9.13
N ARG A 281 8.58 -21.73 -10.20
CA ARG A 281 9.07 -21.34 -11.53
C ARG A 281 7.98 -21.25 -12.58
N SER A 282 6.74 -21.61 -12.24
CA SER A 282 5.64 -21.65 -13.22
C SER A 282 5.39 -20.30 -13.93
N PRO A 283 5.52 -19.13 -13.29
CA PRO A 283 5.29 -17.86 -14.00
C PRO A 283 6.38 -17.51 -15.04
N PHE A 284 7.48 -18.25 -15.07
CA PHE A 284 8.59 -18.07 -16.00
C PHE A 284 8.60 -19.14 -17.13
N GLN A 285 7.62 -20.00 -17.18
CA GLN A 285 7.49 -21.01 -18.25
C GLN A 285 6.89 -20.40 -19.51
N ALA A 286 7.13 -21.02 -20.66
CA ALA A 286 6.72 -20.50 -21.96
C ALA A 286 5.20 -20.32 -22.12
N ASP A 287 4.40 -21.14 -21.44
CA ASP A 287 2.94 -21.10 -21.43
C ASP A 287 2.36 -20.27 -20.27
N ALA A 288 3.22 -19.66 -19.45
CA ALA A 288 2.79 -18.80 -18.37
C ALA A 288 1.93 -17.65 -18.91
N PHE A 289 0.91 -17.29 -18.15
CA PHE A 289 -0.01 -16.19 -18.50
C PHE A 289 -0.67 -16.35 -19.89
N SER A 290 -0.94 -17.59 -20.32
CA SER A 290 -1.59 -17.88 -21.61
C SER A 290 -2.98 -17.23 -21.76
N GLY A 291 -3.66 -16.91 -20.67
CA GLY A 291 -4.91 -16.13 -20.65
C GLY A 291 -4.74 -14.61 -20.89
N VAL A 292 -3.51 -14.11 -20.89
CA VAL A 292 -3.18 -12.72 -21.20
C VAL A 292 -2.88 -12.60 -22.69
N VAL A 293 -3.29 -11.48 -23.33
CA VAL A 293 -2.95 -11.22 -24.73
C VAL A 293 -1.45 -11.22 -24.94
N GLU A 294 -0.97 -11.75 -26.07
CA GLU A 294 0.44 -12.06 -26.34
C GLU A 294 1.39 -10.89 -26.04
N LYS A 295 1.03 -9.68 -26.49
CA LYS A 295 1.86 -8.47 -26.29
C LYS A 295 2.10 -8.08 -24.83
N TYR A 296 1.29 -8.61 -23.89
CA TYR A 296 1.41 -8.34 -22.44
C TYR A 296 1.90 -9.54 -21.62
N ARG A 297 2.19 -10.70 -22.24
CA ARG A 297 2.68 -11.86 -21.51
C ARG A 297 4.03 -11.60 -20.85
N SER A 298 5.01 -11.11 -21.62
CA SER A 298 6.32 -10.73 -21.06
C SER A 298 6.20 -9.67 -19.99
N TRP A 299 5.29 -8.70 -20.20
CA TRP A 299 4.97 -7.68 -19.20
C TRP A 299 4.42 -8.30 -17.90
N SER A 300 3.53 -9.31 -17.99
CA SER A 300 3.03 -10.04 -16.81
C SER A 300 4.14 -10.75 -16.05
N VAL A 301 5.09 -11.35 -16.77
CA VAL A 301 6.25 -12.02 -16.17
C VAL A 301 7.12 -11.00 -15.43
N GLY A 302 7.40 -9.84 -16.02
CA GLY A 302 8.18 -8.77 -15.40
C GLY A 302 7.49 -8.20 -14.16
N TYR A 303 6.19 -7.94 -14.26
CA TYR A 303 5.40 -7.45 -13.11
C TYR A 303 5.34 -8.48 -11.97
N TYR A 304 5.25 -9.78 -12.31
CA TYR A 304 5.37 -10.85 -11.33
C TYR A 304 6.76 -10.88 -10.69
N ALA A 305 7.83 -10.78 -11.48
CA ALA A 305 9.21 -10.81 -11.00
C ALA A 305 9.50 -9.67 -10.01
N GLU A 306 9.04 -8.45 -10.33
CA GLU A 306 9.17 -7.29 -9.45
C GLU A 306 8.46 -7.51 -8.11
N ARG A 307 7.19 -7.96 -8.15
CA ARG A 307 6.43 -8.28 -6.94
C ARG A 307 7.02 -9.45 -6.17
N LEU A 308 7.51 -10.48 -6.85
CA LEU A 308 8.17 -11.61 -6.20
C LEU A 308 9.41 -11.18 -5.45
N THR A 309 10.24 -10.31 -6.06
CA THR A 309 11.45 -9.78 -5.42
C THR A 309 11.12 -9.00 -4.15
N LEU A 310 10.15 -8.08 -4.21
CA LEU A 310 9.66 -7.37 -3.04
C LEU A 310 9.11 -8.33 -1.97
N SER A 311 8.39 -9.37 -2.39
CA SER A 311 7.83 -10.37 -1.48
C SER A 311 8.91 -11.15 -0.73
N ILE A 312 9.95 -11.59 -1.46
CA ILE A 312 11.09 -12.31 -0.89
C ILE A 312 11.79 -11.43 0.14
N ASP A 313 12.05 -10.15 -0.18
CA ASP A 313 12.67 -9.20 0.72
C ASP A 313 11.82 -9.00 1.99
N ARG A 314 10.53 -8.74 1.86
CA ARG A 314 9.63 -8.51 3.00
C ARG A 314 9.48 -9.75 3.90
N LEU A 315 9.37 -10.94 3.33
CA LEU A 315 9.31 -12.18 4.10
C LEU A 315 10.65 -12.51 4.77
N ASN A 316 11.77 -12.22 4.10
CA ASN A 316 13.09 -12.36 4.69
C ASN A 316 13.28 -11.43 5.90
N GLU A 317 12.89 -10.14 5.78
CA GLU A 317 12.89 -9.19 6.89
C GLU A 317 11.99 -9.63 8.04
N SER A 318 10.83 -10.23 7.76
CA SER A 318 9.92 -10.79 8.78
C SER A 318 10.52 -11.95 9.56
N LEU A 319 11.56 -12.57 9.02
CA LEU A 319 12.29 -13.69 9.63
C LEU A 319 13.56 -13.27 10.36
N LEU A 320 13.93 -11.98 10.35
CA LEU A 320 15.06 -11.48 11.11
C LEU A 320 14.84 -11.70 12.62
N THR A 321 15.93 -12.03 13.28
CA THR A 321 16.00 -12.07 14.75
C THR A 321 17.03 -11.02 15.18
N PRO A 322 16.82 -10.28 16.27
CA PRO A 322 17.82 -9.34 16.75
C PRO A 322 19.20 -9.99 16.87
N GLY A 323 20.21 -9.42 16.21
CA GLY A 323 21.60 -9.93 16.19
C GLY A 323 21.88 -11.07 15.22
N GLN A 324 20.89 -11.51 14.43
CA GLN A 324 21.09 -12.54 13.40
C GLN A 324 20.78 -11.99 12.00
N GLN A 325 21.44 -12.56 10.99
CA GLN A 325 21.07 -12.32 9.59
C GLN A 325 19.78 -13.08 9.26
N GLY A 326 19.01 -12.57 8.30
CA GLY A 326 17.88 -13.29 7.72
C GLY A 326 18.36 -14.53 6.95
N PRO A 327 17.42 -15.40 6.58
CA PRO A 327 17.74 -16.61 5.81
C PRO A 327 18.37 -16.31 4.43
N ILE A 328 18.27 -15.08 3.93
CA ILE A 328 18.86 -14.65 2.66
C ILE A 328 19.75 -13.43 2.91
N ALA A 329 20.98 -13.47 2.40
CA ALA A 329 21.92 -12.37 2.54
C ALA A 329 21.52 -11.15 1.71
N LYS A 330 21.84 -9.95 2.22
CA LYS A 330 21.47 -8.67 1.57
C LYS A 330 22.06 -8.52 0.17
N ASP A 331 23.31 -8.95 -0.02
CA ASP A 331 23.97 -8.85 -1.34
C ASP A 331 23.28 -9.75 -2.38
N THR A 332 22.86 -10.95 -1.96
CA THR A 332 22.12 -11.87 -2.84
C THR A 332 20.74 -11.30 -3.21
N LEU A 333 20.05 -10.67 -2.24
CA LEU A 333 18.79 -9.97 -2.52
C LEU A 333 19.00 -8.79 -3.46
N LYS A 334 20.09 -8.03 -3.29
CA LYS A 334 20.42 -6.92 -4.19
C LYS A 334 20.58 -7.39 -5.63
N GLU A 335 21.27 -8.50 -5.87
CA GLU A 335 21.41 -9.06 -7.21
C GLU A 335 20.04 -9.46 -7.82
N LEU A 336 19.13 -9.97 -7.00
CA LEU A 336 17.77 -10.28 -7.46
C LEU A 336 16.98 -9.00 -7.82
N PHE A 337 17.11 -7.93 -7.03
CA PHE A 337 16.55 -6.61 -7.35
C PHE A 337 17.10 -6.05 -8.66
N ASP A 338 18.40 -6.15 -8.88
CA ASP A 338 19.05 -5.67 -10.11
C ASP A 338 18.58 -6.45 -11.35
N ALA A 339 18.18 -7.72 -11.20
CA ALA A 339 17.64 -8.56 -12.26
C ALA A 339 16.13 -8.37 -12.49
N ALA A 340 15.39 -7.86 -11.51
CA ALA A 340 13.96 -7.53 -11.63
C ALA A 340 13.76 -6.24 -12.41
N LYS A 341 13.99 -6.30 -13.72
CA LYS A 341 13.82 -5.13 -14.61
C LYS A 341 12.36 -4.69 -14.69
N PRO A 342 12.09 -3.41 -15.02
CA PRO A 342 10.72 -2.93 -15.23
C PRO A 342 9.96 -3.79 -16.24
N PRO A 343 8.64 -3.99 -16.06
CA PRO A 343 7.83 -4.87 -16.91
C PRO A 343 7.93 -4.55 -18.41
N GLU A 344 8.11 -3.28 -18.77
CA GLU A 344 8.23 -2.82 -20.16
C GLU A 344 9.51 -3.32 -20.87
N SER A 345 10.54 -3.66 -20.12
CA SER A 345 11.83 -4.14 -20.62
C SER A 345 12.10 -5.60 -20.27
N PHE A 346 11.09 -6.33 -19.81
CA PHE A 346 11.22 -7.72 -19.39
C PHE A 346 10.98 -8.66 -20.57
N ASP A 347 12.04 -9.16 -21.16
CA ASP A 347 12.03 -10.12 -22.28
C ASP A 347 12.45 -11.54 -21.83
N ALA A 348 12.56 -12.46 -22.75
CA ALA A 348 12.94 -13.83 -22.47
C ALA A 348 14.35 -13.97 -21.87
N ALA A 349 15.30 -13.17 -22.33
CA ALA A 349 16.69 -13.18 -21.82
C ALA A 349 16.72 -12.64 -20.38
N THR A 350 15.98 -11.57 -20.10
CA THR A 350 15.81 -11.02 -18.75
C THR A 350 15.14 -12.02 -17.82
N ALA A 351 14.14 -12.78 -18.32
CA ALA A 351 13.49 -13.82 -17.53
C ALA A 351 14.46 -14.94 -17.15
N GLU A 352 15.30 -15.38 -18.08
CA GLU A 352 16.34 -16.39 -17.82
C GLU A 352 17.38 -15.89 -16.81
N GLU A 353 17.86 -14.64 -16.94
CA GLU A 353 18.77 -14.02 -15.98
C GLU A 353 18.12 -13.95 -14.58
N PHE A 354 16.87 -13.50 -14.50
CA PHE A 354 16.13 -13.38 -13.23
C PHE A 354 15.98 -14.76 -12.56
N VAL A 355 15.59 -15.80 -13.30
CA VAL A 355 15.46 -17.17 -12.77
C VAL A 355 16.81 -17.69 -12.27
N GLY A 356 17.91 -17.40 -12.99
CA GLY A 356 19.25 -17.74 -12.52
C GLY A 356 19.62 -17.09 -11.17
N LYS A 357 19.23 -15.81 -10.97
CA LYS A 357 19.41 -15.14 -9.67
C LYS A 357 18.46 -15.69 -8.60
N LEU A 358 17.22 -15.98 -8.95
CA LEU A 358 16.27 -16.61 -8.05
C LEU A 358 16.75 -17.99 -7.56
N ASP A 359 17.42 -18.76 -8.44
CA ASP A 359 18.03 -20.05 -8.07
C ASP A 359 19.20 -19.88 -7.10
N GLN A 360 19.95 -18.79 -7.20
CA GLN A 360 21.01 -18.45 -6.23
C GLN A 360 20.43 -18.11 -4.86
N VAL A 361 19.38 -17.30 -4.83
CA VAL A 361 18.65 -16.94 -3.60
C VAL A 361 18.00 -18.15 -2.93
N ALA A 362 17.52 -19.13 -3.71
CA ALA A 362 16.87 -20.33 -3.21
C ALA A 362 17.83 -21.38 -2.62
N LYS A 363 19.15 -21.27 -2.87
CA LYS A 363 20.13 -22.18 -2.28
C LYS A 363 20.26 -21.93 -0.78
N PRO A 364 20.21 -22.97 0.08
CA PRO A 364 20.50 -22.79 1.50
C PRO A 364 21.91 -22.22 1.66
N HIS A 365 22.06 -21.20 2.52
CA HIS A 365 23.39 -20.74 2.92
C HIS A 365 24.04 -21.84 3.78
N THR A 366 24.97 -22.56 3.19
CA THR A 366 25.74 -23.66 3.82
C THR A 366 26.81 -23.16 4.81
N ASP A 367 26.99 -21.85 4.93
CA ASP A 367 28.10 -21.27 5.70
C ASP A 367 27.85 -21.15 7.21
N ALA A 368 26.78 -21.76 7.73
CA ALA A 368 26.46 -21.69 9.18
C ALA A 368 26.98 -22.89 10.01
N GLU A 369 27.67 -23.87 9.41
CA GLU A 369 28.13 -25.10 10.11
C GLU A 369 29.65 -25.23 10.32
N GLU A 370 30.48 -24.34 9.81
CA GLU A 370 31.95 -24.48 9.98
C GLU A 370 32.59 -23.74 11.19
N HIS A 371 31.78 -23.10 12.03
CA HIS A 371 32.32 -22.51 13.28
C HIS A 371 31.44 -22.91 14.48
N ARG A 372 31.48 -24.20 14.83
CA ARG A 372 31.18 -24.70 16.17
C ARG A 372 32.39 -25.46 16.76
#